data_52cc5907626e66ee617f7e96bb5ccd34
#
_entry.id   52cc5907626e66ee617f7e96bb5ccd34
#
_cell.length_a   1.000
_cell.length_b   1.000
_cell.length_c   1.000
_cell.angle_alpha   90.00
_cell.angle_beta   90.00
_cell.angle_gamma   90.00
#
_symmetry.space_group_name_H-M   'P 1'
#
loop_
_entity.id
_entity.type
_entity.pdbx_description
1 polymer ?
#
loop_
_entity_poly.entity_id
_entity_poly.type
_entity_poly.pdbx_seq_one_letter_code
_entity_poly.pdbx_strand_id
1 'polypeptide(L)'
;LANTKIVILFVLYVILHSCSSTKKLADDENLIVKQSFELNDEIITQDPVIVLSQTPENQLLLGIPYKLHLYNLSKSNTEERFEAWLKRKPQRKERLNKWLSPKQLEQVKRYRVGFSNWIKNTGEVPSLIDRDKIALTNSLFTQYYNNLGYFNTTSTATIESIGPQKSSIHYNITTGPRFTLDSITSVIASKDIDSIYKVYQKESIINQGEAFKVENINAERERLINVFRNNGIFNFQQRSIRFKAFKDSLGIDTKIPLVVEIKNAQKRVQDTLIEI
;
A
#
# COMPACT_ATOMS: atom_id res chain seq x y z
N LEU A 1 10.05 43.69 24.50
CA LEU A 1 9.19 42.50 24.31
C LEU A 1 8.77 42.31 22.84
N ALA A 2 8.43 43.36 22.07
CA ALA A 2 8.08 43.25 20.65
C ALA A 2 9.29 42.85 19.78
N ASN A 3 10.42 43.45 20.00
CA ASN A 3 11.65 43.18 19.24
C ASN A 3 12.17 41.77 19.45
N THR A 4 12.04 41.22 20.66
CA THR A 4 12.43 39.82 20.94
C THR A 4 11.56 38.80 20.21
N LYS A 5 10.25 39.04 20.12
CA LYS A 5 9.33 38.20 19.36
C LYS A 5 9.64 38.23 17.85
N ILE A 6 9.96 39.42 17.30
CA ILE A 6 10.34 39.59 15.90
C ILE A 6 11.66 38.84 15.60
N VAL A 7 12.64 38.95 16.48
CA VAL A 7 13.92 38.23 16.33
C VAL A 7 13.72 36.72 16.40
N ILE A 8 12.89 36.23 17.32
CA ILE A 8 12.55 34.80 17.41
C ILE A 8 11.84 34.33 16.14
N LEU A 9 10.89 35.10 15.63
CA LEU A 9 10.15 34.79 14.39
C LEU A 9 11.09 34.81 13.18
N PHE A 10 12.02 35.75 13.11
CA PHE A 10 13.01 35.83 12.05
C PHE A 10 14.03 34.68 12.11
N VAL A 11 14.50 34.31 13.30
CA VAL A 11 15.38 33.16 13.49
C VAL A 11 14.64 31.85 13.12
N LEU A 12 13.37 31.72 13.50
CA LEU A 12 12.53 30.58 13.13
C LEU A 12 12.34 30.51 11.60
N TYR A 13 12.10 31.67 10.95
CA TYR A 13 11.96 31.80 9.50
C TYR A 13 13.26 31.38 8.78
N VAL A 14 14.42 31.86 9.23
CA VAL A 14 15.72 31.50 8.64
C VAL A 14 16.05 30.02 8.84
N ILE A 15 15.72 29.44 10.00
CA ILE A 15 15.89 28.00 10.26
C ILE A 15 15.00 27.15 9.33
N LEU A 16 13.76 27.58 9.08
CA LEU A 16 12.82 26.88 8.19
C LEU A 16 13.26 26.91 6.72
N HIS A 17 13.89 28.00 6.27
CA HIS A 17 14.40 28.14 4.89
C HIS A 17 15.76 27.45 4.66
N SER A 18 16.54 27.23 5.70
CA SER A 18 17.86 26.60 5.63
C SER A 18 17.83 25.09 5.50
N CYS A 19 16.68 24.44 5.75
CA CYS A 19 16.56 22.99 5.71
C CYS A 19 16.02 22.53 4.35
N SER A 20 16.89 22.22 3.40
CA SER A 20 16.49 21.59 2.13
C SER A 20 15.93 20.18 2.40
N SER A 21 14.72 19.91 1.90
CA SER A 21 14.10 18.57 1.96
C SER A 21 14.91 17.53 1.19
N THR A 22 15.75 17.95 0.24
CA THR A 22 16.55 17.09 -0.64
C THR A 22 17.99 16.89 -0.17
N LYS A 23 18.37 17.39 1.03
CA LYS A 23 19.76 17.43 1.52
C LYS A 23 20.50 16.09 1.57
N LYS A 24 19.79 14.98 1.70
CA LYS A 24 20.37 13.64 1.81
C LYS A 24 20.14 12.77 0.58
N LEU A 25 19.58 13.33 -0.47
CA LEU A 25 19.36 12.62 -1.72
C LEU A 25 20.66 12.49 -2.51
N ALA A 26 20.81 11.39 -3.22
CA ALA A 26 21.81 11.26 -4.26
C ALA A 26 21.45 12.13 -5.49
N ASP A 27 22.42 12.39 -6.37
CA ASP A 27 22.21 13.31 -7.50
C ASP A 27 21.14 12.80 -8.49
N ASP A 28 20.92 11.51 -8.55
CA ASP A 28 19.94 10.82 -9.41
C ASP A 28 18.59 10.58 -8.73
N GLU A 29 18.45 10.88 -7.45
CA GLU A 29 17.22 10.69 -6.69
C GLU A 29 16.29 11.90 -6.75
N ASN A 30 15.00 11.64 -6.88
CA ASN A 30 13.95 12.66 -6.87
C ASN A 30 12.93 12.38 -5.75
N LEU A 31 12.68 13.40 -4.94
CA LEU A 31 11.70 13.39 -3.87
C LEU A 31 10.29 13.53 -4.44
N ILE A 32 9.37 12.67 -4.00
CA ILE A 32 7.94 12.84 -4.26
C ILE A 32 7.40 13.92 -3.31
N VAL A 33 6.97 15.05 -3.87
CA VAL A 33 6.42 16.16 -3.09
C VAL A 33 4.91 16.17 -3.09
N LYS A 34 4.31 15.67 -4.18
CA LYS A 34 2.86 15.64 -4.35
C LYS A 34 2.42 14.46 -5.20
N GLN A 35 1.30 13.87 -4.81
CA GLN A 35 0.55 12.96 -5.66
C GLN A 35 -0.83 13.52 -5.95
N SER A 36 -1.35 13.23 -7.11
CA SER A 36 -2.72 13.51 -7.49
C SER A 36 -3.31 12.29 -8.19
N PHE A 37 -4.58 12.08 -7.97
CA PHE A 37 -5.31 10.94 -8.48
C PHE A 37 -6.53 11.44 -9.24
N GLU A 38 -6.71 10.94 -10.43
CA GLU A 38 -7.80 11.29 -11.31
C GLU A 38 -8.51 10.01 -11.76
N LEU A 39 -9.82 10.02 -11.66
CA LEU A 39 -10.69 8.92 -12.07
C LEU A 39 -11.70 9.44 -13.09
N ASN A 40 -11.61 8.97 -14.35
CA ASN A 40 -12.48 9.40 -15.44
C ASN A 40 -12.56 10.93 -15.57
N ASP A 41 -11.39 11.58 -15.61
CA ASP A 41 -11.22 13.03 -15.71
C ASP A 41 -11.68 13.84 -14.48
N GLU A 42 -11.98 13.18 -13.36
CA GLU A 42 -12.33 13.82 -12.09
C GLU A 42 -11.25 13.59 -11.02
N ILE A 43 -10.82 14.66 -10.34
CA ILE A 43 -9.83 14.55 -9.25
C ILE A 43 -10.49 13.88 -8.04
N ILE A 44 -9.89 12.80 -7.57
CA ILE A 44 -10.32 12.07 -6.39
C ILE A 44 -9.35 12.31 -5.22
N THR A 45 -9.92 12.52 -4.01
CA THR A 45 -9.14 12.78 -2.78
C THR A 45 -9.45 11.83 -1.64
N GLN A 46 -10.55 11.09 -1.72
CA GLN A 46 -11.05 10.22 -0.64
C GLN A 46 -11.47 8.82 -1.11
N ASP A 47 -11.11 8.44 -2.35
CA ASP A 47 -11.42 7.11 -2.86
C ASP A 47 -10.53 6.04 -2.17
N PRO A 48 -11.10 4.88 -1.79
CA PRO A 48 -10.34 3.77 -1.20
C PRO A 48 -9.16 3.30 -2.04
N VAL A 49 -9.18 3.48 -3.36
CA VAL A 49 -8.09 3.11 -4.25
C VAL A 49 -6.78 3.84 -3.93
N ILE A 50 -6.84 5.07 -3.43
CA ILE A 50 -5.68 5.90 -3.10
C ILE A 50 -4.77 5.22 -2.06
N VAL A 51 -5.37 4.48 -1.11
CA VAL A 51 -4.63 3.76 -0.06
C VAL A 51 -3.74 2.66 -0.63
N LEU A 52 -4.00 2.21 -1.85
CA LEU A 52 -3.21 1.18 -2.53
C LEU A 52 -1.90 1.72 -3.13
N SER A 53 -1.70 3.05 -3.14
CA SER A 53 -0.47 3.64 -3.64
C SER A 53 0.75 3.15 -2.87
N GLN A 54 1.73 2.64 -3.60
CA GLN A 54 3.01 2.15 -3.06
C GLN A 54 4.08 3.25 -2.96
N THR A 55 3.70 4.48 -3.31
CA THR A 55 4.58 5.65 -3.32
C THR A 55 4.00 6.77 -2.45
N PRO A 56 3.75 6.55 -1.14
CA PRO A 56 3.13 7.58 -0.29
C PRO A 56 3.99 8.84 -0.23
N GLU A 57 3.36 9.99 -0.11
CA GLU A 57 4.03 11.25 0.18
C GLU A 57 4.58 11.26 1.61
N ASN A 58 5.63 12.06 1.85
CA ASN A 58 6.06 12.35 3.20
C ASN A 58 4.98 13.14 3.96
N GLN A 59 4.78 12.81 5.24
CA GLN A 59 3.75 13.44 6.08
C GLN A 59 3.97 14.94 6.23
N LEU A 60 2.92 15.71 5.95
CA LEU A 60 2.95 17.16 6.07
C LEU A 60 2.26 17.61 7.37
N LEU A 61 2.84 18.59 8.03
CA LEU A 61 2.19 19.37 9.08
C LEU A 61 2.19 20.84 8.65
N LEU A 62 1.01 21.44 8.46
CA LEU A 62 0.85 22.79 7.91
C LEU A 62 1.62 23.01 6.60
N GLY A 63 1.61 22.00 5.71
CA GLY A 63 2.32 22.06 4.42
C GLY A 63 3.83 21.82 4.49
N ILE A 64 4.39 21.53 5.67
CA ILE A 64 5.83 21.32 5.88
C ILE A 64 6.09 19.84 6.18
N PRO A 65 7.01 19.15 5.47
CA PRO A 65 7.39 17.77 5.74
C PRO A 65 8.34 17.68 6.96
N TYR A 66 7.82 17.98 8.13
CA TYR A 66 8.62 18.14 9.36
C TYR A 66 9.38 16.87 9.76
N LYS A 67 8.79 15.69 9.56
CA LYS A 67 9.47 14.41 9.85
C LYS A 67 10.63 14.15 8.89
N LEU A 68 10.48 14.53 7.61
CA LEU A 68 11.57 14.48 6.65
C LEU A 68 12.71 15.43 7.04
N HIS A 69 12.38 16.64 7.52
CA HIS A 69 13.38 17.56 8.03
C HIS A 69 14.10 17.00 9.27
N LEU A 70 13.38 16.37 10.19
CA LEU A 70 13.99 15.66 11.31
C LEU A 70 14.96 14.56 10.84
N TYR A 71 14.52 13.74 9.87
CA TYR A 71 15.40 12.73 9.28
C TYR A 71 16.66 13.36 8.66
N ASN A 72 16.53 14.47 7.96
CA ASN A 72 17.65 15.18 7.34
C ASN A 72 18.62 15.80 8.37
N LEU A 73 18.16 16.10 9.59
CA LEU A 73 19.02 16.54 10.70
C LEU A 73 19.79 15.37 11.33
N SER A 74 19.31 14.14 11.21
CA SER A 74 20.00 12.97 11.76
C SER A 74 21.34 12.77 11.06
N LYS A 75 22.33 12.30 11.82
CA LYS A 75 23.67 12.00 11.30
C LYS A 75 23.83 10.49 11.22
N SER A 76 24.30 10.00 10.08
CA SER A 76 24.77 8.62 9.96
C SER A 76 26.06 8.42 10.74
N ASN A 77 26.31 7.22 11.22
CA ASN A 77 27.56 6.79 11.89
C ASN A 77 27.95 7.71 13.08
N THR A 78 26.97 8.10 13.91
CA THR A 78 27.17 9.05 15.01
C THR A 78 28.23 8.56 15.99
N GLU A 79 28.32 7.26 16.24
CA GLU A 79 29.30 6.65 17.12
C GLU A 79 30.70 6.78 16.54
N GLU A 80 30.93 6.38 15.31
CA GLU A 80 32.21 6.50 14.60
C GLU A 80 32.66 7.97 14.51
N ARG A 81 31.71 8.87 14.23
CA ARG A 81 31.98 10.32 14.20
C ARG A 81 32.36 10.87 15.56
N PHE A 82 31.79 10.35 16.64
CA PHE A 82 32.19 10.74 17.99
C PHE A 82 33.61 10.26 18.31
N GLU A 83 33.94 9.03 17.98
CA GLU A 83 35.29 8.47 18.10
C GLU A 83 36.32 9.25 17.26
N ALA A 84 35.98 9.52 16.00
CA ALA A 84 36.82 10.32 15.12
C ALA A 84 37.02 11.75 15.67
N TRP A 85 35.96 12.35 16.26
CA TRP A 85 36.06 13.65 16.90
C TRP A 85 36.99 13.64 18.10
N LEU A 86 36.96 12.57 18.91
CA LEU A 86 37.90 12.41 20.03
C LEU A 86 39.35 12.28 19.55
N LYS A 87 39.58 11.52 18.46
CA LYS A 87 40.92 11.26 17.91
C LYS A 87 41.51 12.44 17.13
N ARG A 88 40.68 13.35 16.61
CA ARG A 88 41.08 14.45 15.71
C ARG A 88 42.11 15.42 16.34
N LYS A 89 42.12 15.55 17.66
CA LYS A 89 43.13 16.31 18.42
C LYS A 89 43.72 15.40 19.51
N PRO A 90 45.02 15.09 19.48
CA PRO A 90 45.62 14.11 20.38
C PRO A 90 45.32 14.39 21.88
N GLN A 91 45.36 15.63 22.27
CA GLN A 91 45.12 16.04 23.69
C GLN A 91 43.64 16.19 24.07
N ARG A 92 42.69 15.97 23.14
CA ARG A 92 41.26 16.19 23.43
C ARG A 92 40.71 15.21 24.47
N LYS A 93 41.03 13.94 24.30
CA LYS A 93 40.64 12.89 25.24
C LYS A 93 41.23 13.11 26.62
N GLU A 94 42.50 13.50 26.69
CA GLU A 94 43.18 13.81 27.96
C GLU A 94 42.59 15.04 28.65
N ARG A 95 42.30 16.11 27.89
CA ARG A 95 41.62 17.30 28.42
C ARG A 95 40.22 16.99 28.96
N LEU A 96 39.45 16.16 28.23
CA LEU A 96 38.13 15.75 28.69
C LEU A 96 38.23 14.88 29.94
N ASN A 97 39.21 13.99 30.01
CA ASN A 97 39.43 13.12 31.18
C ASN A 97 39.88 13.89 32.43
N LYS A 98 40.34 15.16 32.32
CA LYS A 98 40.57 16.03 33.46
C LYS A 98 39.27 16.52 34.12
N TRP A 99 38.18 16.62 33.34
CA TRP A 99 36.89 17.14 33.81
C TRP A 99 35.83 16.06 33.95
N LEU A 100 35.94 14.97 33.18
CA LEU A 100 35.01 13.86 33.14
C LEU A 100 35.76 12.55 33.40
N SER A 101 35.20 11.73 34.25
CA SER A 101 35.71 10.36 34.37
C SER A 101 35.47 9.57 33.06
N PRO A 102 36.21 8.51 32.76
CA PRO A 102 36.00 7.67 31.60
C PRO A 102 34.55 7.17 31.49
N LYS A 103 33.88 6.87 32.62
CA LYS A 103 32.50 6.45 32.67
C LYS A 103 31.53 7.57 32.30
N GLN A 104 31.82 8.81 32.69
CA GLN A 104 31.01 9.98 32.28
C GLN A 104 31.19 10.31 30.81
N LEU A 105 32.39 10.17 30.26
CA LEU A 105 32.64 10.35 28.83
C LEU A 105 31.85 9.33 27.98
N GLU A 106 31.79 8.09 28.43
CA GLU A 106 30.99 7.04 27.79
C GLU A 106 29.47 7.32 27.89
N GLN A 107 29.00 7.89 28.99
CA GLN A 107 27.61 8.36 29.11
C GLN A 107 27.31 9.48 28.12
N VAL A 108 28.18 10.48 27.97
CA VAL A 108 28.02 11.56 26.97
C VAL A 108 27.93 10.98 25.55
N LYS A 109 28.79 10.00 25.23
CA LYS A 109 28.75 9.27 23.97
C LYS A 109 27.37 8.64 23.77
N ARG A 110 26.90 7.85 24.75
CA ARG A 110 25.59 7.18 24.67
C ARG A 110 24.42 8.16 24.51
N TYR A 111 24.41 9.27 25.24
CA TYR A 111 23.36 10.29 25.06
C TYR A 111 23.39 10.90 23.65
N ARG A 112 24.57 11.19 23.12
CA ARG A 112 24.71 11.80 21.80
C ARG A 112 24.29 10.84 20.68
N VAL A 113 24.67 9.57 20.78
CA VAL A 113 24.25 8.50 19.86
C VAL A 113 22.75 8.25 20.01
N GLY A 114 22.25 8.14 21.24
CA GLY A 114 20.83 7.94 21.53
C GLY A 114 19.96 9.06 20.97
N PHE A 115 20.35 10.32 21.16
CA PHE A 115 19.64 11.47 20.61
C PHE A 115 19.61 11.48 19.08
N SER A 116 20.74 11.17 18.43
CA SER A 116 20.80 11.08 16.98
C SER A 116 19.92 9.94 16.42
N ASN A 117 19.92 8.79 17.10
CA ASN A 117 19.06 7.67 16.74
C ASN A 117 17.58 7.99 16.97
N TRP A 118 17.27 8.70 18.06
CA TRP A 118 15.90 9.17 18.31
C TRP A 118 15.41 10.08 17.19
N ILE A 119 16.21 11.09 16.79
CA ILE A 119 15.88 11.96 15.65
C ILE A 119 15.67 11.15 14.37
N LYS A 120 16.56 10.17 14.10
CA LYS A 120 16.45 9.32 12.89
C LYS A 120 15.18 8.47 12.92
N ASN A 121 14.84 7.89 14.07
CA ASN A 121 13.68 7.00 14.19
C ASN A 121 12.35 7.77 14.25
N THR A 122 12.35 9.01 14.75
CA THR A 122 11.19 9.92 14.75
C THR A 122 10.99 10.56 13.38
N GLY A 123 12.08 10.72 12.62
CA GLY A 123 12.05 11.23 11.26
C GLY A 123 11.47 10.22 10.28
N GLU A 124 11.10 10.71 9.12
CA GLU A 124 10.57 9.93 8.00
C GLU A 124 11.57 9.93 6.86
N VAL A 125 11.83 8.75 6.30
CA VAL A 125 12.72 8.60 5.14
C VAL A 125 12.12 9.33 3.95
N PRO A 126 12.93 9.96 3.08
CA PRO A 126 12.41 10.60 1.87
C PRO A 126 11.65 9.61 1.00
N SER A 127 10.47 9.99 0.57
CA SER A 127 9.68 9.26 -0.44
C SER A 127 10.26 9.55 -1.82
N LEU A 128 10.91 8.57 -2.42
CA LEU A 128 11.61 8.73 -3.68
C LEU A 128 10.79 8.21 -4.85
N ILE A 129 11.04 8.78 -6.04
CA ILE A 129 10.53 8.25 -7.30
C ILE A 129 11.14 6.86 -7.51
N ASP A 130 10.26 5.87 -7.57
CA ASP A 130 10.58 4.47 -7.83
C ASP A 130 9.63 3.97 -8.92
N ARG A 131 10.16 3.70 -10.11
CA ARG A 131 9.37 3.31 -11.28
C ARG A 131 8.68 1.97 -11.10
N ASP A 132 9.31 1.04 -10.36
CA ASP A 132 8.72 -0.28 -10.10
C ASP A 132 7.54 -0.16 -9.15
N LYS A 133 7.62 0.69 -8.13
CA LYS A 133 6.50 0.98 -7.23
C LYS A 133 5.37 1.71 -7.94
N ILE A 134 5.68 2.62 -8.85
CA ILE A 134 4.68 3.30 -9.68
C ILE A 134 3.96 2.30 -10.58
N ALA A 135 4.69 1.39 -11.25
CA ALA A 135 4.10 0.35 -12.07
C ALA A 135 3.22 -0.61 -11.25
N LEU A 136 3.68 -1.00 -10.05
CA LEU A 136 2.89 -1.79 -9.10
C LEU A 136 1.62 -1.05 -8.67
N THR A 137 1.71 0.24 -8.37
CA THR A 137 0.55 1.08 -8.02
C THR A 137 -0.50 1.07 -9.13
N ASN A 138 -0.09 1.30 -10.39
CA ASN A 138 -0.99 1.25 -11.54
C ASN A 138 -1.66 -0.13 -11.69
N SER A 139 -0.90 -1.21 -11.47
CA SER A 139 -1.43 -2.58 -11.48
C SER A 139 -2.47 -2.80 -10.38
N LEU A 140 -2.21 -2.32 -9.16
CA LEU A 140 -3.14 -2.43 -8.03
C LEU A 140 -4.43 -1.62 -8.27
N PHE A 141 -4.33 -0.43 -8.85
CA PHE A 141 -5.51 0.38 -9.22
C PHE A 141 -6.37 -0.33 -10.26
N THR A 142 -5.74 -0.86 -11.30
CA THR A 142 -6.43 -1.65 -12.33
C THR A 142 -7.11 -2.87 -11.70
N GLN A 143 -6.40 -3.61 -10.84
CA GLN A 143 -6.95 -4.78 -10.16
C GLN A 143 -8.12 -4.42 -9.23
N TYR A 144 -8.03 -3.31 -8.49
CA TYR A 144 -9.09 -2.84 -7.61
C TYR A 144 -10.40 -2.62 -8.38
N TYR A 145 -10.36 -1.87 -9.49
CA TYR A 145 -11.56 -1.62 -10.29
C TYR A 145 -12.04 -2.86 -11.05
N ASN A 146 -11.11 -3.72 -11.50
CA ASN A 146 -11.50 -5.01 -12.08
C ASN A 146 -12.29 -5.88 -11.09
N ASN A 147 -11.89 -5.89 -9.82
CA ASN A 147 -12.60 -6.60 -8.76
C ASN A 147 -14.01 -6.04 -8.48
N LEU A 148 -14.25 -4.78 -8.83
CA LEU A 148 -15.55 -4.12 -8.76
C LEU A 148 -16.40 -4.26 -10.04
N GLY A 149 -15.88 -4.98 -11.06
CA GLY A 149 -16.57 -5.23 -12.33
C GLY A 149 -16.24 -4.25 -13.45
N TYR A 150 -15.20 -3.41 -13.30
CA TYR A 150 -14.74 -2.51 -14.37
C TYR A 150 -13.56 -3.12 -15.11
N PHE A 151 -13.81 -4.12 -15.95
CA PHE A 151 -12.75 -4.91 -16.59
C PHE A 151 -11.96 -4.21 -17.70
N ASN A 152 -12.39 -3.04 -18.12
CA ASN A 152 -11.69 -2.23 -19.13
C ASN A 152 -10.89 -1.09 -18.47
N THR A 153 -10.58 -1.21 -17.17
CA THR A 153 -9.81 -0.21 -16.45
C THR A 153 -8.36 -0.16 -16.95
N THR A 154 -7.89 1.04 -17.16
CA THR A 154 -6.48 1.35 -17.39
C THR A 154 -6.00 2.35 -16.35
N SER A 155 -4.74 2.24 -15.93
CA SER A 155 -4.11 3.20 -15.03
C SER A 155 -2.75 3.55 -15.57
N THR A 156 -2.46 4.84 -15.62
CA THR A 156 -1.18 5.40 -16.05
C THR A 156 -0.68 6.42 -15.02
N ALA A 157 0.61 6.65 -14.99
CA ALA A 157 1.21 7.65 -14.12
C ALA A 157 2.13 8.57 -14.92
N THR A 158 1.99 9.87 -14.70
CA THR A 158 2.87 10.90 -15.25
C THR A 158 3.71 11.48 -14.12
N ILE A 159 5.02 11.60 -14.35
CA ILE A 159 5.96 12.19 -13.41
C ILE A 159 6.37 13.55 -13.95
N GLU A 160 6.15 14.60 -13.15
CA GLU A 160 6.51 15.95 -13.50
C GLU A 160 7.58 16.47 -12.55
N SER A 161 8.65 17.05 -13.11
CA SER A 161 9.66 17.75 -12.30
C SER A 161 9.15 19.13 -11.91
N ILE A 162 9.08 19.39 -10.61
CA ILE A 162 8.61 20.68 -10.06
C ILE A 162 9.73 21.49 -9.42
N GLY A 163 10.97 21.01 -9.51
CA GLY A 163 12.17 21.67 -9.00
C GLY A 163 13.36 20.76 -8.92
N PRO A 164 14.53 21.25 -8.50
CA PRO A 164 15.73 20.41 -8.35
C PRO A 164 15.45 19.23 -7.38
N GLN A 165 15.63 18.01 -7.87
CA GLN A 165 15.38 16.77 -7.13
C GLN A 165 13.97 16.68 -6.50
N LYS A 166 12.96 17.31 -7.11
CA LYS A 166 11.57 17.28 -6.64
C LYS A 166 10.63 16.99 -7.78
N SER A 167 9.75 16.04 -7.58
CA SER A 167 8.76 15.63 -8.58
C SER A 167 7.38 15.48 -7.97
N SER A 168 6.35 15.63 -8.81
CA SER A 168 4.99 15.20 -8.55
C SER A 168 4.67 13.95 -9.37
N ILE A 169 3.73 13.16 -8.89
CA ILE A 169 3.17 12.02 -9.62
C ILE A 169 1.69 12.30 -9.80
N HIS A 170 1.23 12.20 -11.05
CA HIS A 170 -0.18 12.24 -11.38
C HIS A 170 -0.62 10.87 -11.89
N TYR A 171 -1.54 10.23 -11.17
CA TYR A 171 -2.15 8.96 -11.56
C TYR A 171 -3.47 9.23 -12.25
N ASN A 172 -3.60 8.76 -13.50
CA ASN A 172 -4.84 8.81 -14.25
C ASN A 172 -5.41 7.40 -14.38
N ILE A 173 -6.64 7.22 -13.89
CA ILE A 173 -7.38 5.98 -13.89
C ILE A 173 -8.61 6.16 -14.77
N THR A 174 -8.70 5.40 -15.83
CA THR A 174 -9.89 5.37 -16.68
C THR A 174 -10.55 4.02 -16.55
N THR A 175 -11.78 4.00 -16.03
CA THR A 175 -12.60 2.78 -15.98
C THR A 175 -13.45 2.71 -17.24
N GLY A 176 -13.76 1.57 -17.71
CA GLY A 176 -14.83 1.41 -18.72
C GLY A 176 -16.21 1.30 -18.06
N PRO A 177 -17.22 0.87 -18.79
CA PRO A 177 -18.52 0.57 -18.21
C PRO A 177 -18.43 -0.57 -17.20
N ARG A 178 -19.30 -0.53 -16.20
CA ARG A 178 -19.38 -1.57 -15.20
C ARG A 178 -20.11 -2.79 -15.73
N PHE A 179 -19.54 -3.96 -15.55
CA PHE A 179 -20.13 -5.22 -15.96
C PHE A 179 -21.12 -5.75 -14.93
N THR A 180 -22.20 -6.37 -15.42
CA THR A 180 -23.25 -6.98 -14.61
C THR A 180 -23.36 -8.47 -14.90
N LEU A 181 -23.85 -9.23 -13.91
CA LEU A 181 -24.15 -10.66 -14.09
C LEU A 181 -25.35 -10.83 -15.01
N ASP A 182 -25.20 -11.57 -16.12
CA ASP A 182 -26.30 -11.84 -17.03
C ASP A 182 -27.06 -13.10 -16.60
N SER A 183 -26.52 -14.26 -16.90
CA SER A 183 -27.09 -15.55 -16.52
C SER A 183 -26.21 -16.26 -15.50
N ILE A 184 -26.82 -16.90 -14.50
CA ILE A 184 -26.12 -17.71 -13.51
C ILE A 184 -26.57 -19.14 -13.70
N THR A 185 -25.65 -20.00 -14.19
CA THR A 185 -25.91 -21.42 -14.38
C THR A 185 -25.00 -22.25 -13.46
N SER A 186 -25.39 -23.49 -13.22
CA SER A 186 -24.60 -24.39 -12.38
C SER A 186 -24.26 -25.70 -13.11
N VAL A 187 -23.05 -26.20 -12.88
CA VAL A 187 -22.59 -27.53 -13.31
C VAL A 187 -22.12 -28.27 -12.06
N ILE A 188 -22.88 -29.30 -11.67
CA ILE A 188 -22.71 -29.97 -10.37
C ILE A 188 -22.43 -31.45 -10.59
N ALA A 189 -21.41 -31.98 -9.94
CA ALA A 189 -20.87 -33.32 -10.20
C ALA A 189 -21.76 -34.45 -9.68
N SER A 190 -22.51 -34.26 -8.58
CA SER A 190 -23.36 -35.32 -7.99
C SER A 190 -24.79 -34.83 -7.76
N LYS A 191 -25.73 -35.78 -7.77
CA LYS A 191 -27.15 -35.50 -7.52
C LYS A 191 -27.42 -35.02 -6.09
N ASP A 192 -26.66 -35.49 -5.11
CA ASP A 192 -26.84 -35.12 -3.71
C ASP A 192 -26.43 -33.65 -3.50
N ILE A 193 -25.28 -33.24 -4.07
CA ILE A 193 -24.83 -31.83 -4.04
C ILE A 193 -25.81 -30.95 -4.80
N ASP A 194 -26.30 -31.40 -5.95
CA ASP A 194 -27.28 -30.66 -6.75
C ASP A 194 -28.60 -30.44 -5.99
N SER A 195 -29.07 -31.47 -5.29
CA SER A 195 -30.29 -31.39 -4.48
C SER A 195 -30.14 -30.35 -3.36
N ILE A 196 -29.02 -30.37 -2.63
CA ILE A 196 -28.73 -29.37 -1.59
C ILE A 196 -28.62 -27.98 -2.21
N TYR A 197 -27.87 -27.83 -3.29
CA TYR A 197 -27.69 -26.54 -3.97
C TYR A 197 -29.02 -25.89 -4.37
N LYS A 198 -29.94 -26.66 -4.97
CA LYS A 198 -31.25 -26.18 -5.40
C LYS A 198 -32.13 -25.69 -4.24
N VAL A 199 -32.07 -26.38 -3.08
CA VAL A 199 -32.82 -25.97 -1.86
C VAL A 199 -32.37 -24.60 -1.41
N TYR A 200 -31.06 -24.32 -1.40
CA TYR A 200 -30.45 -23.09 -0.89
C TYR A 200 -30.13 -22.05 -1.95
N GLN A 201 -30.53 -22.26 -3.20
CA GLN A 201 -30.25 -21.34 -4.32
C GLN A 201 -30.91 -19.99 -4.12
N LYS A 202 -32.09 -19.93 -3.49
CA LYS A 202 -32.81 -18.67 -3.22
C LYS A 202 -32.10 -17.76 -2.22
N GLU A 203 -31.16 -18.30 -1.45
CA GLU A 203 -30.35 -17.55 -0.48
C GLU A 203 -29.03 -17.05 -1.08
N SER A 204 -28.88 -17.15 -2.41
CA SER A 204 -27.65 -16.73 -3.09
C SER A 204 -27.36 -15.24 -2.88
N ILE A 205 -26.09 -14.93 -2.62
CA ILE A 205 -25.59 -13.56 -2.51
C ILE A 205 -25.42 -12.90 -3.90
N ILE A 206 -25.28 -13.74 -4.94
CA ILE A 206 -25.12 -13.29 -6.34
C ILE A 206 -26.41 -13.48 -7.11
N ASN A 207 -26.88 -12.42 -7.76
CA ASN A 207 -28.11 -12.43 -8.51
C ASN A 207 -27.93 -11.89 -9.93
N GLN A 208 -28.75 -12.36 -10.87
CA GLN A 208 -28.78 -11.84 -12.22
C GLN A 208 -29.14 -10.35 -12.23
N GLY A 209 -28.48 -9.57 -13.07
CA GLY A 209 -28.64 -8.12 -13.19
C GLY A 209 -27.81 -7.30 -12.19
N GLU A 210 -27.25 -7.91 -11.15
CA GLU A 210 -26.38 -7.22 -10.22
C GLU A 210 -24.99 -6.97 -10.81
N ALA A 211 -24.33 -5.94 -10.29
CA ALA A 211 -22.95 -5.64 -10.67
C ALA A 211 -22.01 -6.78 -10.28
N PHE A 212 -21.11 -7.15 -11.18
CA PHE A 212 -20.05 -8.09 -10.87
C PHE A 212 -19.14 -7.53 -9.77
N LYS A 213 -18.94 -8.31 -8.71
CA LYS A 213 -17.99 -8.01 -7.63
C LYS A 213 -17.30 -9.30 -7.18
N VAL A 214 -15.98 -9.31 -7.18
CA VAL A 214 -15.20 -10.48 -6.70
C VAL A 214 -15.50 -10.80 -5.24
N GLU A 215 -15.77 -9.77 -4.43
CA GLU A 215 -16.16 -9.92 -3.03
C GLU A 215 -17.43 -10.77 -2.89
N ASN A 216 -18.49 -10.46 -3.66
CA ASN A 216 -19.74 -11.21 -3.63
C ASN A 216 -19.54 -12.66 -4.11
N ILE A 217 -18.70 -12.88 -5.13
CA ILE A 217 -18.35 -14.23 -5.59
C ILE A 217 -17.64 -15.03 -4.48
N ASN A 218 -16.74 -14.41 -3.76
CA ASN A 218 -16.05 -15.07 -2.65
C ASN A 218 -16.99 -15.34 -1.47
N ALA A 219 -17.86 -14.39 -1.13
CA ALA A 219 -18.86 -14.56 -0.08
C ALA A 219 -19.84 -15.70 -0.42
N GLU A 220 -20.29 -15.77 -1.68
CA GLU A 220 -21.15 -16.88 -2.15
C GLU A 220 -20.44 -18.24 -2.07
N ARG A 221 -19.15 -18.28 -2.41
CA ARG A 221 -18.36 -19.51 -2.27
C ARG A 221 -18.32 -19.98 -0.82
N GLU A 222 -18.07 -19.08 0.13
CA GLU A 222 -18.04 -19.41 1.55
C GLU A 222 -19.42 -19.83 2.06
N ARG A 223 -20.49 -19.15 1.63
CA ARG A 223 -21.86 -19.54 1.95
C ARG A 223 -22.14 -20.98 1.50
N LEU A 224 -21.82 -21.29 0.24
CA LEU A 224 -22.04 -22.64 -0.31
C LEU A 224 -21.24 -23.72 0.44
N ILE A 225 -19.99 -23.44 0.80
CA ILE A 225 -19.18 -24.36 1.62
C ILE A 225 -19.89 -24.67 2.95
N ASN A 226 -20.39 -23.64 3.62
CA ASN A 226 -21.09 -23.79 4.89
C ASN A 226 -22.41 -24.55 4.72
N VAL A 227 -23.16 -24.25 3.66
CA VAL A 227 -24.38 -24.99 3.32
C VAL A 227 -24.08 -26.49 3.16
N PHE A 228 -23.10 -26.86 2.36
CA PHE A 228 -22.78 -28.27 2.11
C PHE A 228 -22.30 -28.96 3.38
N ARG A 229 -21.44 -28.31 4.19
CA ARG A 229 -20.96 -28.89 5.46
C ARG A 229 -22.08 -29.11 6.46
N ASN A 230 -23.00 -28.16 6.58
CA ASN A 230 -24.15 -28.25 7.48
C ASN A 230 -25.19 -29.30 7.04
N ASN A 231 -25.18 -29.69 5.76
CA ASN A 231 -26.04 -30.70 5.17
C ASN A 231 -25.32 -32.04 4.95
N GLY A 232 -24.29 -32.35 5.76
CA GLY A 232 -23.68 -33.69 5.84
C GLY A 232 -22.42 -33.88 4.99
N ILE A 233 -21.99 -32.91 4.18
CA ILE A 233 -20.77 -33.03 3.38
C ILE A 233 -19.60 -32.35 4.12
N PHE A 234 -19.21 -32.90 5.25
CA PHE A 234 -18.25 -32.29 6.18
C PHE A 234 -16.87 -31.96 5.59
N ASN A 235 -16.40 -32.72 4.61
CA ASN A 235 -15.09 -32.53 3.99
C ASN A 235 -15.12 -31.58 2.80
N PHE A 236 -16.22 -30.87 2.57
CA PHE A 236 -16.34 -29.94 1.43
C PHE A 236 -15.35 -28.77 1.56
N GLN A 237 -14.64 -28.44 0.48
CA GLN A 237 -13.55 -27.47 0.49
C GLN A 237 -13.74 -26.40 -0.58
N GLN A 238 -13.13 -25.25 -0.36
CA GLN A 238 -13.17 -24.10 -1.26
C GLN A 238 -12.75 -24.44 -2.71
N ARG A 239 -11.75 -25.31 -2.88
CA ARG A 239 -11.27 -25.77 -4.20
C ARG A 239 -12.30 -26.55 -5.02
N SER A 240 -13.34 -27.08 -4.35
CA SER A 240 -14.42 -27.80 -5.02
C SER A 240 -15.42 -26.89 -5.71
N ILE A 241 -15.40 -25.57 -5.44
CA ILE A 241 -16.28 -24.59 -6.06
C ILE A 241 -15.46 -23.65 -6.95
N ARG A 242 -15.84 -23.55 -8.22
CA ARG A 242 -15.26 -22.61 -9.18
C ARG A 242 -16.33 -21.74 -9.79
N PHE A 243 -16.09 -20.46 -9.85
CA PHE A 243 -16.92 -19.52 -10.62
C PHE A 243 -16.18 -19.19 -11.90
N LYS A 244 -16.82 -19.46 -13.04
CA LYS A 244 -16.29 -19.14 -14.36
C LYS A 244 -17.13 -18.02 -14.95
N ALA A 245 -16.52 -16.85 -15.09
CA ALA A 245 -17.12 -15.70 -15.73
C ALA A 245 -16.64 -15.63 -17.18
N PHE A 246 -17.55 -15.49 -18.12
CA PHE A 246 -17.25 -15.44 -19.55
C PHE A 246 -17.44 -14.00 -20.05
N LYS A 247 -16.33 -13.29 -20.22
CA LYS A 247 -16.34 -11.96 -20.82
C LYS A 247 -16.37 -12.10 -22.35
N ASP A 248 -17.20 -11.30 -23.02
CA ASP A 248 -17.14 -11.18 -24.47
C ASP A 248 -15.76 -10.71 -24.90
N SER A 249 -15.13 -11.44 -25.81
CA SER A 249 -13.79 -11.14 -26.34
C SER A 249 -13.74 -9.82 -27.12
N LEU A 250 -14.85 -9.38 -27.67
CA LEU A 250 -14.97 -8.11 -28.39
C LEU A 250 -15.20 -6.92 -27.44
N GLY A 251 -15.55 -7.19 -26.16
CA GLY A 251 -15.72 -6.16 -25.15
C GLY A 251 -16.92 -5.23 -25.37
N ILE A 252 -17.83 -5.60 -26.25
CA ILE A 252 -19.01 -4.80 -26.62
C ILE A 252 -20.13 -4.98 -25.59
N ASP A 253 -20.33 -6.23 -25.11
CA ASP A 253 -21.34 -6.54 -24.11
C ASP A 253 -20.77 -6.41 -22.68
N THR A 254 -21.48 -5.67 -21.84
CA THR A 254 -21.14 -5.51 -20.41
C THR A 254 -21.81 -6.55 -19.53
N LYS A 255 -22.46 -7.55 -20.12
CA LYS A 255 -23.11 -8.65 -19.43
C LYS A 255 -22.20 -9.86 -19.36
N ILE A 256 -22.10 -10.46 -18.18
CA ILE A 256 -21.22 -11.60 -17.91
C ILE A 256 -22.07 -12.82 -17.53
N PRO A 257 -22.16 -13.84 -18.38
CA PRO A 257 -22.63 -15.16 -17.98
C PRO A 257 -21.68 -15.77 -16.93
N LEU A 258 -22.24 -16.30 -15.85
CA LEU A 258 -21.51 -16.92 -14.76
C LEU A 258 -21.89 -18.40 -14.64
N VAL A 259 -20.89 -19.27 -14.61
CA VAL A 259 -21.08 -20.70 -14.36
C VAL A 259 -20.51 -21.06 -12.98
N VAL A 260 -21.36 -21.59 -12.12
CA VAL A 260 -20.98 -22.14 -10.82
C VAL A 260 -20.66 -23.62 -11.02
N GLU A 261 -19.39 -23.98 -11.06
CA GLU A 261 -18.94 -25.37 -11.18
C GLU A 261 -18.66 -25.94 -9.77
N ILE A 262 -19.39 -27.01 -9.41
CA ILE A 262 -19.25 -27.65 -8.10
C ILE A 262 -18.83 -29.10 -8.32
N LYS A 263 -17.62 -29.43 -7.87
CA LYS A 263 -17.06 -30.80 -7.90
C LYS A 263 -17.35 -31.52 -6.60
N ASN A 264 -17.20 -32.86 -6.63
CA ASN A 264 -17.28 -33.67 -5.42
C ASN A 264 -16.24 -33.25 -4.38
N ALA A 265 -16.52 -33.57 -3.12
CA ALA A 265 -15.55 -33.39 -2.06
C ALA A 265 -14.31 -34.25 -2.35
N GLN A 266 -13.13 -33.68 -2.10
CA GLN A 266 -11.85 -34.32 -2.37
C GLN A 266 -11.08 -34.51 -1.06
N LYS A 267 -10.55 -35.72 -0.83
CA LYS A 267 -9.67 -36.03 0.29
C LYS A 267 -8.26 -36.32 -0.24
N ARG A 268 -7.26 -35.80 0.44
CA ARG A 268 -5.86 -36.12 0.14
C ARG A 268 -5.48 -37.40 0.92
N VAL A 269 -5.12 -38.44 0.19
CA VAL A 269 -4.62 -39.67 0.76
C VAL A 269 -3.27 -39.97 0.12
N GLN A 270 -2.21 -40.00 0.93
CA GLN A 270 -0.82 -40.28 0.48
C GLN A 270 -0.41 -39.48 -0.75
N ASP A 271 -0.53 -38.15 -0.66
CA ASP A 271 -0.21 -37.19 -1.75
C ASP A 271 -1.08 -37.27 -3.03
N THR A 272 -2.08 -38.14 -3.07
CA THR A 272 -3.03 -38.27 -4.17
C THR A 272 -4.40 -37.67 -3.77
N LEU A 273 -5.01 -36.89 -4.70
CA LEU A 273 -6.37 -36.41 -4.51
C LEU A 273 -7.38 -37.48 -4.92
N ILE A 274 -8.24 -37.88 -4.01
CA ILE A 274 -9.32 -38.85 -4.24
C ILE A 274 -10.65 -38.09 -4.11
N GLU A 275 -11.59 -38.34 -5.02
CA GLU A 275 -12.98 -37.86 -4.91
C GLU A 275 -13.73 -38.79 -3.90
N ILE A 276 -14.55 -38.19 -3.03
CA ILE A 276 -15.36 -38.89 -2.04
C ILE A 276 -16.83 -38.65 -2.36
#